data_c285d45edb26d983bcbac55ba0fd41a0
#
_entry.id   c285d45edb26d983bcbac55ba0fd41a0
#
_cell.length_a   1.000
_cell.length_b   1.000
_cell.length_c   1.000
_cell.angle_alpha   90.00
_cell.angle_beta   90.00
_cell.angle_gamma   90.00
#
_symmetry.space_group_name_H-M   'P 1'
#
loop_
_entity.id
_entity.type
_entity.pdbx_description
1 polymer ?
#
loop_
_entity_poly.entity_id
_entity_poly.type
_entity_poly.pdbx_seq_one_letter_code
_entity_poly.pdbx_strand_id
1 'polypeptide(L)'
;TFQDCMNKAADTVNAIIKNFSYQILQSSARYDYIKKKLIKIVGRTLYALLQQHHITQFKPIAHEKSFGMKGLKSGTEEEGHIEGLKIKLKHNREMTIRGQIDRIDGYRDGSDVYLRVIDYKSSKRDLNLTEVYNGISLQLLTYLEVASQNAVELVKDSELVTNLQELESIIVKSAGMFYFHVHNPLLTVADYSDMSLLEEERLKQYKLKGYALEDVDVALAMDETLEPSTTSKVVPVGLTKDSKFSG
;
A
#
# COMPACT_ATOMS: atom_id res chain seq x y z
N THR A 1 -12.25 -14.32 8.70
CA THR A 1 -12.78 -15.07 7.54
C THR A 1 -13.21 -14.14 6.41
N PHE A 2 -13.47 -14.68 5.21
CA PHE A 2 -14.03 -13.90 4.08
C PHE A 2 -15.37 -13.24 4.48
N GLN A 3 -16.22 -13.96 5.19
CA GLN A 3 -17.52 -13.43 5.62
C GLN A 3 -17.37 -12.25 6.59
N ASP A 4 -16.41 -12.27 7.49
CA ASP A 4 -16.14 -11.15 8.40
C ASP A 4 -15.71 -9.90 7.65
N CYS A 5 -14.85 -10.06 6.64
CA CYS A 5 -14.46 -8.96 5.76
C CYS A 5 -15.67 -8.37 5.00
N MET A 6 -16.57 -9.23 4.52
CA MET A 6 -17.79 -8.79 3.84
C MET A 6 -18.75 -8.05 4.78
N ASN A 7 -18.93 -8.54 6.02
CA ASN A 7 -19.75 -7.90 7.03
C ASN A 7 -19.18 -6.53 7.41
N LYS A 8 -17.88 -6.46 7.69
CA LYS A 8 -17.19 -5.20 7.99
C LYS A 8 -17.28 -4.18 6.86
N ALA A 9 -17.12 -4.64 5.61
CA ALA A 9 -17.29 -3.79 4.43
C ALA A 9 -18.73 -3.26 4.33
N ALA A 10 -19.73 -4.11 4.58
CA ALA A 10 -21.13 -3.69 4.55
C ALA A 10 -21.44 -2.63 5.61
N ASP A 11 -20.96 -2.81 6.85
CA ASP A 11 -21.14 -1.87 7.94
C ASP A 11 -20.50 -0.52 7.62
N THR A 12 -19.25 -0.55 7.16
CA THR A 12 -18.48 0.66 6.82
C THR A 12 -19.12 1.42 5.65
N VAL A 13 -19.45 0.74 4.56
CA VAL A 13 -20.09 1.35 3.38
C VAL A 13 -21.45 1.93 3.76
N ASN A 14 -22.26 1.22 4.56
CA ASN A 14 -23.55 1.71 5.03
C ASN A 14 -23.43 2.95 5.91
N ALA A 15 -22.43 2.99 6.80
CA ALA A 15 -22.17 4.15 7.67
C ALA A 15 -21.77 5.38 6.85
N ILE A 16 -20.87 5.21 5.86
CA ILE A 16 -20.46 6.30 4.97
C ILE A 16 -21.65 6.82 4.15
N ILE A 17 -22.44 5.91 3.56
CA ILE A 17 -23.59 6.29 2.72
C ILE A 17 -24.65 7.07 3.51
N LYS A 18 -24.89 6.76 4.77
CA LYS A 18 -25.84 7.50 5.63
C LYS A 18 -25.48 8.98 5.75
N ASN A 19 -24.19 9.27 5.74
CA ASN A 19 -23.65 10.64 5.92
C ASN A 19 -23.34 11.33 4.58
N PHE A 20 -23.45 10.61 3.46
CA PHE A 20 -23.04 11.13 2.15
C PHE A 20 -24.21 11.82 1.43
N SER A 21 -23.99 13.09 1.05
CA SER A 21 -24.85 13.87 0.13
C SER A 21 -26.36 13.69 0.32
N TYR A 22 -26.86 13.95 1.54
CA TYR A 22 -28.31 13.90 1.84
C TYR A 22 -28.99 12.58 1.47
N GLN A 23 -28.27 11.45 1.60
CA GLN A 23 -28.77 10.09 1.34
C GLN A 23 -29.15 9.82 -0.14
N ILE A 24 -28.57 10.56 -1.09
CA ILE A 24 -28.80 10.34 -2.54
C ILE A 24 -28.57 8.87 -2.93
N LEU A 25 -27.59 8.19 -2.32
CA LEU A 25 -27.30 6.77 -2.60
C LEU A 25 -28.35 5.78 -2.06
N GLN A 26 -29.47 6.27 -1.53
CA GLN A 26 -30.62 5.46 -1.10
C GLN A 26 -31.86 5.71 -1.95
N SER A 27 -31.82 6.59 -2.95
CA SER A 27 -32.99 7.13 -3.64
C SER A 27 -33.47 6.32 -4.85
N SER A 28 -32.70 5.32 -5.33
CA SER A 28 -33.10 4.54 -6.48
C SER A 28 -32.46 3.15 -6.54
N ALA A 29 -33.07 2.23 -7.32
CA ALA A 29 -32.52 0.89 -7.58
C ALA A 29 -31.12 0.91 -8.17
N ARG A 30 -30.76 1.94 -8.95
CA ARG A 30 -29.42 2.13 -9.50
C ARG A 30 -28.39 2.34 -8.37
N TYR A 31 -28.72 3.15 -7.39
CA TYR A 31 -27.82 3.42 -6.26
C TYR A 31 -27.72 2.23 -5.32
N ASP A 32 -28.78 1.45 -5.13
CA ASP A 32 -28.72 0.19 -4.38
C ASP A 32 -27.78 -0.82 -5.07
N TYR A 33 -27.80 -0.90 -6.40
CA TYR A 33 -26.84 -1.71 -7.16
C TYR A 33 -25.38 -1.23 -6.95
N ILE A 34 -25.14 0.09 -7.02
CA ILE A 34 -23.81 0.68 -6.80
C ILE A 34 -23.31 0.34 -5.38
N LYS A 35 -24.17 0.51 -4.37
CA LYS A 35 -23.88 0.16 -2.98
C LYS A 35 -23.45 -1.31 -2.84
N LYS A 36 -24.24 -2.24 -3.40
CA LYS A 36 -23.91 -3.68 -3.38
C LYS A 36 -22.57 -3.96 -4.07
N LYS A 37 -22.28 -3.28 -5.17
CA LYS A 37 -21.02 -3.38 -5.89
C LYS A 37 -19.84 -2.87 -5.04
N LEU A 38 -20.00 -1.73 -4.36
CA LEU A 38 -18.99 -1.18 -3.46
C LEU A 38 -18.68 -2.13 -2.30
N ILE A 39 -19.71 -2.69 -1.66
CA ILE A 39 -19.54 -3.67 -0.57
C ILE A 39 -18.72 -4.88 -1.06
N LYS A 40 -19.00 -5.39 -2.25
CA LYS A 40 -18.24 -6.51 -2.83
C LYS A 40 -16.78 -6.13 -3.11
N ILE A 41 -16.53 -4.94 -3.66
CA ILE A 41 -15.16 -4.46 -3.93
C ILE A 41 -14.39 -4.34 -2.61
N VAL A 42 -14.93 -3.61 -1.64
CA VAL A 42 -14.29 -3.36 -0.34
C VAL A 42 -14.07 -4.66 0.42
N GLY A 43 -15.08 -5.53 0.52
CA GLY A 43 -14.99 -6.80 1.25
C GLY A 43 -13.94 -7.74 0.66
N ARG A 44 -13.85 -7.86 -0.68
CA ARG A 44 -12.82 -8.66 -1.34
C ARG A 44 -11.43 -8.06 -1.20
N THR A 45 -11.32 -6.75 -1.29
CA THR A 45 -10.07 -6.01 -1.06
C THR A 45 -9.56 -6.23 0.37
N LEU A 46 -10.43 -6.10 1.37
CA LEU A 46 -10.08 -6.37 2.77
C LEU A 46 -9.62 -7.82 2.97
N TYR A 47 -10.31 -8.77 2.36
CA TYR A 47 -9.91 -10.18 2.45
C TYR A 47 -8.54 -10.42 1.82
N ALA A 48 -8.28 -9.86 0.63
CA ALA A 48 -6.98 -9.98 -0.04
C ALA A 48 -5.85 -9.36 0.80
N LEU A 49 -6.06 -8.16 1.36
CA LEU A 49 -5.10 -7.52 2.25
C LEU A 49 -4.85 -8.33 3.52
N LEU A 50 -5.89 -8.95 4.08
CA LEU A 50 -5.76 -9.84 5.24
C LEU A 50 -4.93 -11.08 4.91
N GLN A 51 -5.16 -11.71 3.74
CA GLN A 51 -4.35 -12.86 3.30
C GLN A 51 -2.89 -12.46 3.11
N GLN A 52 -2.62 -11.32 2.46
CA GLN A 52 -1.26 -10.80 2.32
C GLN A 52 -0.60 -10.50 3.67
N HIS A 53 -1.36 -9.93 4.62
CA HIS A 53 -0.86 -9.63 5.96
C HIS A 53 -0.40 -10.87 6.73
N HIS A 54 -1.00 -12.02 6.50
CA HIS A 54 -0.63 -13.28 7.17
C HIS A 54 0.68 -13.89 6.65
N ILE A 55 1.16 -13.49 5.48
CA ILE A 55 2.34 -14.06 4.83
C ILE A 55 3.45 -13.02 4.61
N THR A 56 3.36 -11.86 5.24
CA THR A 56 4.39 -10.81 5.17
C THR A 56 4.86 -10.38 6.55
N GLN A 57 6.15 -10.13 6.70
CA GLN A 57 6.72 -9.52 7.91
C GLN A 57 6.60 -7.99 7.89
N PHE A 58 6.30 -7.39 6.74
CA PHE A 58 6.05 -5.96 6.65
C PHE A 58 4.74 -5.59 7.34
N LYS A 59 4.80 -4.68 8.31
CA LYS A 59 3.65 -4.19 9.07
C LYS A 59 3.31 -2.75 8.67
N PRO A 60 2.03 -2.39 8.56
CA PRO A 60 1.62 -1.01 8.36
C PRO A 60 2.09 -0.14 9.53
N ILE A 61 2.82 0.93 9.24
CA ILE A 61 3.29 1.90 10.24
C ILE A 61 2.61 3.26 10.08
N ALA A 62 2.07 3.56 8.90
CA ALA A 62 1.29 4.77 8.68
C ALA A 62 0.21 4.55 7.60
N HIS A 63 -0.92 5.21 7.80
CA HIS A 63 -2.03 5.30 6.86
C HIS A 63 -2.41 6.75 6.64
N GLU A 64 -2.79 7.12 5.40
CA GLU A 64 -3.25 8.46 5.04
C GLU A 64 -2.31 9.57 5.59
N LYS A 65 -0.98 9.32 5.50
CA LYS A 65 0.02 10.18 6.11
C LYS A 65 0.23 11.45 5.30
N SER A 66 -0.21 12.58 5.82
CA SER A 66 -0.03 13.89 5.20
C SER A 66 1.41 14.38 5.33
N PHE A 67 1.93 15.04 4.29
CA PHE A 67 3.25 15.65 4.28
C PHE A 67 3.25 17.05 3.63
N GLY A 68 4.16 17.92 4.07
CA GLY A 68 4.33 19.27 3.51
C GLY A 68 3.19 20.25 3.78
N MET A 69 2.23 19.91 4.64
CA MET A 69 0.99 20.70 4.88
C MET A 69 1.06 21.66 6.07
N LYS A 70 2.22 21.84 6.68
CA LYS A 70 2.40 22.71 7.87
C LYS A 70 1.86 24.12 7.62
N GLY A 71 0.90 24.57 8.41
CA GLY A 71 0.39 25.94 8.40
C GLY A 71 -0.83 26.23 7.50
N LEU A 72 -1.47 25.25 6.87
CA LEU A 72 -2.61 25.47 5.95
C LEU A 72 -3.98 25.35 6.58
N LYS A 73 -4.11 24.81 7.79
CA LYS A 73 -5.36 24.85 8.56
C LYS A 73 -5.15 25.61 9.85
N SER A 74 -5.87 26.72 9.96
CA SER A 74 -5.94 27.54 11.18
C SER A 74 -6.50 26.70 12.34
N GLY A 75 -5.70 26.43 13.37
CA GLY A 75 -6.22 26.15 14.70
C GLY A 75 -6.13 24.72 15.25
N THR A 76 -5.63 23.73 14.53
CA THR A 76 -5.29 22.44 15.12
C THR A 76 -3.89 22.03 14.67
N GLU A 77 -2.98 21.82 15.62
CA GLU A 77 -1.78 21.03 15.38
C GLU A 77 -2.27 19.63 15.03
N GLU A 78 -2.29 19.30 13.73
CA GLU A 78 -2.56 17.92 13.32
C GLU A 78 -1.36 17.08 13.79
N GLU A 79 -1.54 16.35 14.88
CA GLU A 79 -0.62 15.30 15.33
C GLU A 79 -0.32 14.38 14.13
N GLY A 80 0.96 14.21 13.84
CA GLY A 80 1.38 13.22 12.84
C GLY A 80 1.71 13.75 11.45
N HIS A 81 1.92 15.04 11.29
CA HIS A 81 2.36 15.64 10.03
C HIS A 81 3.88 15.46 9.84
N ILE A 82 4.32 15.00 8.65
CA ILE A 82 5.74 14.87 8.30
C ILE A 82 6.20 15.94 7.31
N GLU A 83 7.52 16.15 7.22
CA GLU A 83 8.08 17.16 6.32
C GLU A 83 7.82 16.82 4.84
N GLY A 84 7.60 17.86 4.03
CA GLY A 84 7.48 17.72 2.59
C GLY A 84 8.83 17.68 1.90
N LEU A 85 8.85 17.14 0.67
CA LEU A 85 10.06 17.12 -0.15
C LEU A 85 10.38 18.54 -0.63
N LYS A 86 11.56 19.04 -0.22
CA LYS A 86 12.06 20.37 -0.59
C LYS A 86 12.96 20.28 -1.81
N ILE A 87 12.65 21.05 -2.84
CA ILE A 87 13.42 21.13 -4.07
C ILE A 87 13.99 22.53 -4.23
N LYS A 88 15.33 22.64 -4.29
CA LYS A 88 16.01 23.89 -4.55
C LYS A 88 15.88 24.27 -6.05
N LEU A 89 15.40 25.45 -6.30
CA LEU A 89 15.24 26.01 -7.65
C LEU A 89 16.31 27.06 -7.92
N LYS A 90 16.42 27.49 -9.21
CA LYS A 90 17.28 28.61 -9.59
C LYS A 90 16.89 29.89 -8.83
N HIS A 91 17.84 30.80 -8.69
CA HIS A 91 17.69 32.09 -7.99
C HIS A 91 17.33 31.96 -6.50
N ASN A 92 17.89 30.98 -5.82
CA ASN A 92 17.73 30.72 -4.38
C ASN A 92 16.27 30.58 -3.94
N ARG A 93 15.41 30.09 -4.84
CA ARG A 93 14.02 29.74 -4.52
C ARG A 93 13.94 28.29 -4.08
N GLU A 94 12.93 27.98 -3.27
CA GLU A 94 12.63 26.65 -2.81
C GLU A 94 11.17 26.30 -3.13
N MET A 95 10.93 25.07 -3.55
CA MET A 95 9.60 24.52 -3.73
C MET A 95 9.44 23.35 -2.75
N THR A 96 8.31 23.31 -2.04
CA THR A 96 7.96 22.18 -1.18
C THR A 96 6.81 21.41 -1.82
N ILE A 97 7.05 20.12 -2.08
CA ILE A 97 6.00 19.20 -2.51
C ILE A 97 5.22 18.76 -1.29
N ARG A 98 3.89 18.75 -1.42
CA ARG A 98 2.94 18.35 -0.39
C ARG A 98 1.99 17.30 -0.93
N GLY A 99 1.44 16.47 -0.04
CA GLY A 99 0.50 15.42 -0.41
C GLY A 99 0.13 14.53 0.75
N GLN A 100 -0.38 13.35 0.43
CA GLN A 100 -0.78 12.33 1.39
C GLN A 100 -0.38 10.97 0.84
N ILE A 101 0.30 10.16 1.67
CA ILE A 101 0.70 8.79 1.33
C ILE A 101 -0.35 7.86 1.90
N ASP A 102 -0.95 7.03 1.06
CA ASP A 102 -2.06 6.17 1.45
C ASP A 102 -1.65 5.14 2.51
N ARG A 103 -0.47 4.51 2.31
CA ARG A 103 0.05 3.50 3.24
C ARG A 103 1.57 3.40 3.18
N ILE A 104 2.18 3.31 4.36
CA ILE A 104 3.60 3.00 4.53
C ILE A 104 3.70 1.76 5.40
N ASP A 105 4.43 0.74 4.94
CA ASP A 105 4.75 -0.44 5.72
C ASP A 105 6.24 -0.44 6.04
N GLY A 106 6.57 -0.99 7.21
CA GLY A 106 7.93 -1.18 7.66
C GLY A 106 8.22 -2.64 8.06
N TYR A 107 9.47 -3.04 7.87
CA TYR A 107 10.04 -4.31 8.33
C TYR A 107 11.41 -4.02 8.94
N ARG A 108 11.75 -4.69 10.05
CA ARG A 108 13.05 -4.52 10.72
C ARG A 108 13.82 -5.82 10.68
N ASP A 109 15.12 -5.71 10.30
CA ASP A 109 16.10 -6.76 10.40
C ASP A 109 17.37 -6.20 11.09
N GLY A 110 17.56 -6.56 12.35
CA GLY A 110 18.64 -6.00 13.19
C GLY A 110 18.55 -4.48 13.31
N SER A 111 19.57 -3.78 12.81
CA SER A 111 19.61 -2.31 12.73
C SER A 111 18.92 -1.74 11.49
N ASP A 112 18.68 -2.57 10.49
CA ASP A 112 18.08 -2.13 9.23
C ASP A 112 16.56 -2.06 9.34
N VAL A 113 15.99 -0.93 8.91
CA VAL A 113 14.55 -0.73 8.80
C VAL A 113 14.21 -0.49 7.35
N TYR A 114 13.44 -1.40 6.79
CA TYR A 114 13.02 -1.38 5.40
C TYR A 114 11.62 -0.78 5.28
N LEU A 115 11.49 0.25 4.45
CA LEU A 115 10.20 0.92 4.19
C LEU A 115 9.71 0.63 2.77
N ARG A 116 8.42 0.33 2.64
CA ARG A 116 7.72 0.30 1.36
C ARG A 116 6.50 1.20 1.37
N VAL A 117 6.23 1.84 0.25
CA VAL A 117 5.03 2.68 0.06
C VAL A 117 4.03 1.97 -0.84
N ILE A 118 2.75 2.07 -0.50
CA ILE A 118 1.65 1.50 -1.27
C ILE A 118 0.61 2.58 -1.51
N ASP A 119 0.22 2.75 -2.76
CA ASP A 119 -0.82 3.68 -3.19
C ASP A 119 -2.01 2.90 -3.79
N TYR A 120 -3.21 3.17 -3.29
CA TYR A 120 -4.44 2.48 -3.67
C TYR A 120 -5.04 3.09 -4.93
N LYS A 121 -5.28 2.26 -5.95
CA LYS A 121 -5.88 2.70 -7.23
C LYS A 121 -7.17 1.95 -7.53
N SER A 122 -8.21 2.70 -7.88
CA SER A 122 -9.49 2.13 -8.34
C SER A 122 -9.47 1.65 -9.79
N SER A 123 -8.44 2.03 -10.55
CA SER A 123 -8.20 1.58 -11.93
C SER A 123 -6.87 0.83 -12.01
N LYS A 124 -6.75 -0.09 -12.97
CA LYS A 124 -5.50 -0.79 -13.22
C LYS A 124 -4.39 0.21 -13.56
N ARG A 125 -3.30 0.17 -12.82
CA ARG A 125 -2.13 1.01 -13.02
C ARG A 125 -0.87 0.18 -12.85
N ASP A 126 0.05 0.35 -13.80
CA ASP A 126 1.39 -0.23 -13.73
C ASP A 126 2.40 0.93 -13.65
N LEU A 127 3.50 0.72 -12.95
CA LEU A 127 4.58 1.70 -12.88
C LEU A 127 5.49 1.53 -14.10
N ASN A 128 5.57 2.55 -14.93
CA ASN A 128 6.39 2.56 -16.15
C ASN A 128 7.60 3.47 -15.95
N LEU A 129 8.81 2.90 -16.00
CA LEU A 129 10.05 3.66 -15.81
C LEU A 129 10.29 4.71 -16.89
N THR A 130 9.79 4.51 -18.11
CA THR A 130 9.87 5.53 -19.17
C THR A 130 9.02 6.74 -18.83
N GLU A 131 7.82 6.53 -18.26
CA GLU A 131 6.99 7.64 -17.78
C GLU A 131 7.64 8.37 -16.60
N VAL A 132 8.26 7.61 -15.68
CA VAL A 132 9.01 8.16 -14.54
C VAL A 132 10.17 9.02 -15.06
N TYR A 133 10.98 8.51 -15.98
CA TYR A 133 12.10 9.23 -16.57
C TYR A 133 11.66 10.54 -17.26
N ASN A 134 10.51 10.53 -17.89
CA ASN A 134 9.93 11.73 -18.53
C ASN A 134 9.15 12.63 -17.56
N GLY A 135 9.16 12.37 -16.26
CA GLY A 135 8.49 13.20 -15.25
C GLY A 135 6.97 13.10 -15.22
N ILE A 136 6.38 12.06 -15.81
CA ILE A 136 4.92 11.90 -15.93
C ILE A 136 4.34 11.14 -14.72
N SER A 137 5.04 10.14 -14.19
CA SER A 137 4.56 9.24 -13.15
C SER A 137 5.45 9.26 -11.91
N LEU A 138 5.52 10.43 -11.21
CA LEU A 138 6.45 10.66 -10.10
C LEU A 138 5.86 10.35 -8.72
N GLN A 139 4.58 10.04 -8.60
CA GLN A 139 3.87 9.93 -7.32
C GLN A 139 4.55 8.94 -6.36
N LEU A 140 4.76 7.69 -6.77
CA LEU A 140 5.35 6.65 -5.92
C LEU A 140 6.80 6.96 -5.53
N LEU A 141 7.60 7.51 -6.46
CA LEU A 141 8.96 7.95 -6.14
C LEU A 141 8.96 9.06 -5.10
N THR A 142 8.09 10.06 -5.27
CA THR A 142 7.96 11.16 -4.31
C THR A 142 7.55 10.62 -2.94
N TYR A 143 6.62 9.68 -2.88
CA TYR A 143 6.17 9.07 -1.64
C TYR A 143 7.28 8.27 -0.94
N LEU A 144 8.04 7.48 -1.71
CA LEU A 144 9.16 6.71 -1.17
C LEU A 144 10.26 7.62 -0.64
N GLU A 145 10.60 8.69 -1.37
CA GLU A 145 11.59 9.68 -0.94
C GLU A 145 11.15 10.41 0.34
N VAL A 146 9.90 10.88 0.38
CA VAL A 146 9.32 11.52 1.58
C VAL A 146 9.33 10.56 2.76
N ALA A 147 8.94 9.31 2.58
CA ALA A 147 8.94 8.31 3.64
C ALA A 147 10.37 8.05 4.15
N SER A 148 11.34 7.96 3.24
CA SER A 148 12.76 7.74 3.59
C SER A 148 13.35 8.92 4.36
N GLN A 149 13.08 10.17 3.94
CA GLN A 149 13.55 11.37 4.63
C GLN A 149 12.92 11.56 6.03
N ASN A 150 11.71 11.06 6.24
CA ASN A 150 10.99 11.16 7.51
C ASN A 150 10.94 9.84 8.29
N ALA A 151 11.81 8.90 7.97
CA ALA A 151 11.72 7.53 8.48
C ALA A 151 11.78 7.44 10.01
N VAL A 152 12.65 8.20 10.67
CA VAL A 152 12.76 8.22 12.13
C VAL A 152 11.43 8.64 12.76
N GLU A 153 10.78 9.67 12.20
CA GLU A 153 9.48 10.14 12.66
C GLU A 153 8.36 9.12 12.42
N LEU A 154 8.45 8.36 11.32
CA LEU A 154 7.46 7.33 10.96
C LEU A 154 7.57 6.09 11.84
N VAL A 155 8.79 5.70 12.25
CA VAL A 155 9.01 4.46 12.99
C VAL A 155 9.01 4.64 14.50
N LYS A 156 9.20 5.85 15.02
CA LYS A 156 9.29 6.12 16.46
C LYS A 156 8.07 5.64 17.26
N ASP A 157 6.88 5.72 16.67
CA ASP A 157 5.61 5.35 17.28
C ASP A 157 5.12 3.96 16.81
N SER A 158 5.95 3.23 16.07
CA SER A 158 5.63 1.91 15.53
C SER A 158 6.18 0.78 16.41
N GLU A 159 5.66 -0.43 16.22
CA GLU A 159 6.18 -1.65 16.86
C GLU A 159 7.58 -2.06 16.39
N LEU A 160 8.15 -1.37 15.39
CA LEU A 160 9.49 -1.66 14.86
C LEU A 160 10.60 -1.19 15.78
N VAL A 161 10.31 -0.28 16.71
CA VAL A 161 11.28 0.28 17.66
C VAL A 161 10.73 0.13 19.06
N THR A 162 11.52 -0.44 19.97
CA THR A 162 11.08 -0.71 21.35
C THR A 162 11.44 0.41 22.30
N ASN A 163 12.44 1.23 21.96
CA ASN A 163 12.85 2.37 22.76
C ASN A 163 13.51 3.47 21.91
N LEU A 164 13.55 4.69 22.43
CA LEU A 164 14.07 5.86 21.72
C LEU A 164 15.58 5.79 21.43
N GLN A 165 16.36 5.02 22.21
CA GLN A 165 17.81 4.88 22.00
C GLN A 165 18.10 4.08 20.73
N GLU A 166 17.24 3.16 20.36
CA GLU A 166 17.36 2.40 19.11
C GLU A 166 17.22 3.27 17.87
N LEU A 167 16.46 4.39 17.93
CA LEU A 167 16.28 5.31 16.81
C LEU A 167 17.60 5.91 16.30
N GLU A 168 18.59 6.07 17.16
CA GLU A 168 19.89 6.63 16.79
C GLU A 168 20.76 5.62 15.99
N SER A 169 20.44 4.34 16.09
CA SER A 169 21.22 3.25 15.50
C SER A 169 20.57 2.60 14.27
N ILE A 170 19.32 2.97 13.93
CA ILE A 170 18.65 2.40 12.77
C ILE A 170 19.20 2.94 11.45
N ILE A 171 19.29 2.04 10.47
CA ILE A 171 19.63 2.37 9.08
C ILE A 171 18.38 2.17 8.24
N VAL A 172 17.86 3.25 7.68
CA VAL A 172 16.65 3.17 6.87
C VAL A 172 16.97 2.87 5.42
N LYS A 173 16.26 1.89 4.86
CA LYS A 173 16.39 1.43 3.48
C LYS A 173 15.03 1.41 2.78
N SER A 174 15.01 1.78 1.51
CA SER A 174 13.82 1.67 0.66
C SER A 174 13.67 0.22 0.20
N ALA A 175 12.56 -0.44 0.57
CA ALA A 175 12.26 -1.80 0.15
C ALA A 175 11.45 -1.88 -1.16
N GLY A 176 10.62 -0.86 -1.43
CA GLY A 176 9.85 -0.85 -2.66
C GLY A 176 8.74 0.20 -2.70
N MET A 177 8.15 0.32 -3.87
CA MET A 177 7.06 1.25 -4.15
C MET A 177 6.03 0.59 -5.06
N PHE A 178 4.76 0.59 -4.63
CA PHE A 178 3.74 -0.24 -5.25
C PHE A 178 2.40 0.46 -5.41
N TYR A 179 1.68 0.08 -6.46
CA TYR A 179 0.26 0.27 -6.60
C TYR A 179 -0.48 -0.98 -6.12
N PHE A 180 -1.57 -0.79 -5.39
CA PHE A 180 -2.53 -1.82 -5.05
C PHE A 180 -3.86 -1.53 -5.76
N HIS A 181 -4.33 -2.46 -6.59
CA HIS A 181 -5.57 -2.28 -7.34
C HIS A 181 -6.79 -2.69 -6.51
N VAL A 182 -7.61 -1.69 -6.14
CA VAL A 182 -8.87 -1.87 -5.41
C VAL A 182 -9.99 -2.18 -6.39
N HIS A 183 -10.34 -3.45 -6.53
CA HIS A 183 -11.34 -3.92 -7.51
C HIS A 183 -12.05 -5.20 -7.07
N ASN A 184 -12.99 -5.68 -7.85
CA ASN A 184 -13.56 -7.02 -7.73
C ASN A 184 -13.22 -7.78 -9.02
N PRO A 185 -12.16 -8.63 -9.02
CA PRO A 185 -11.69 -9.27 -10.23
C PRO A 185 -12.71 -10.24 -10.79
N LEU A 186 -12.91 -10.15 -12.11
CA LEU A 186 -13.65 -11.15 -12.89
C LEU A 186 -12.66 -12.21 -13.37
N LEU A 187 -12.95 -13.47 -13.08
CA LEU A 187 -12.16 -14.61 -13.54
C LEU A 187 -12.81 -15.22 -14.77
N THR A 188 -11.98 -15.50 -15.77
CA THR A 188 -12.38 -16.37 -16.88
C THR A 188 -11.81 -17.74 -16.59
N VAL A 189 -12.68 -18.71 -16.30
CA VAL A 189 -12.30 -20.08 -15.94
C VAL A 189 -13.04 -21.06 -16.84
N ALA A 190 -12.33 -22.11 -17.23
CA ALA A 190 -12.88 -23.18 -18.07
C ALA A 190 -13.73 -24.16 -17.25
N ASP A 191 -13.45 -24.30 -15.96
CA ASP A 191 -14.14 -25.18 -15.04
C ASP A 191 -14.39 -24.51 -13.69
N TYR A 192 -15.60 -24.68 -13.14
CA TYR A 192 -16.04 -24.11 -11.85
C TYR A 192 -16.13 -25.18 -10.75
N SER A 193 -15.60 -26.37 -10.97
CA SER A 193 -15.76 -27.50 -10.05
C SER A 193 -15.03 -27.32 -8.73
N ASP A 194 -13.93 -26.54 -8.70
CA ASP A 194 -13.15 -26.31 -7.49
C ASP A 194 -13.17 -24.83 -7.06
N MET A 195 -13.95 -24.55 -6.03
CA MET A 195 -14.10 -23.20 -5.46
C MET A 195 -12.82 -22.68 -4.78
N SER A 196 -11.95 -23.58 -4.30
CA SER A 196 -10.69 -23.21 -3.63
C SER A 196 -9.68 -22.68 -4.64
N LEU A 197 -9.57 -23.32 -5.78
CA LEU A 197 -8.73 -22.88 -6.88
C LEU A 197 -9.20 -21.54 -7.46
N LEU A 198 -10.52 -21.34 -7.56
CA LEU A 198 -11.09 -20.07 -7.99
C LEU A 198 -10.75 -18.92 -7.05
N GLU A 199 -10.77 -19.16 -5.74
CA GLU A 199 -10.42 -18.14 -4.77
C GLU A 199 -8.91 -17.84 -4.79
N GLU A 200 -8.07 -18.84 -4.95
CA GLU A 200 -6.62 -18.65 -5.12
C GLU A 200 -6.31 -17.81 -6.39
N GLU A 201 -6.90 -18.15 -7.53
CA GLU A 201 -6.74 -17.37 -8.78
C GLU A 201 -7.23 -15.94 -8.63
N ARG A 202 -8.28 -15.73 -7.84
CA ARG A 202 -8.78 -14.38 -7.53
C ARG A 202 -7.80 -13.59 -6.67
N LEU A 203 -7.21 -14.21 -5.66
CA LEU A 203 -6.22 -13.57 -4.80
C LEU A 203 -4.96 -13.15 -5.57
N LYS A 204 -4.54 -13.92 -6.57
CA LYS A 204 -3.42 -13.55 -7.46
C LYS A 204 -3.65 -12.22 -8.19
N GLN A 205 -4.92 -11.81 -8.43
CA GLN A 205 -5.23 -10.54 -9.09
C GLN A 205 -4.97 -9.31 -8.20
N TYR A 206 -4.78 -9.51 -6.88
CA TYR A 206 -4.47 -8.45 -5.92
C TYR A 206 -2.97 -8.27 -5.66
N LYS A 207 -2.13 -8.99 -6.41
CA LYS A 207 -0.68 -8.82 -6.34
C LYS A 207 -0.30 -7.36 -6.60
N LEU A 208 0.56 -6.82 -5.75
CA LEU A 208 1.11 -5.47 -5.86
C LEU A 208 1.80 -5.27 -7.22
N LYS A 209 1.76 -4.04 -7.75
CA LYS A 209 2.37 -3.64 -9.01
C LYS A 209 3.38 -2.53 -8.76
N GLY A 210 4.62 -2.70 -9.17
CA GLY A 210 5.68 -1.71 -8.93
C GLY A 210 7.05 -2.34 -8.91
N TYR A 211 7.94 -1.77 -8.11
CA TYR A 211 9.33 -2.21 -8.00
C TYR A 211 9.70 -2.48 -6.55
N ALA A 212 10.39 -3.60 -6.34
CA ALA A 212 10.98 -4.00 -5.07
C ALA A 212 12.50 -3.83 -5.12
N LEU A 213 13.12 -3.71 -3.94
CA LEU A 213 14.57 -3.82 -3.78
C LEU A 213 15.04 -5.19 -4.24
N GLU A 214 16.14 -5.24 -5.01
CA GLU A 214 16.80 -6.47 -5.42
C GLU A 214 17.59 -7.08 -4.25
N ASP A 215 16.84 -7.67 -3.33
CA ASP A 215 17.36 -8.32 -2.12
C ASP A 215 16.47 -9.52 -1.79
N VAL A 216 17.10 -10.70 -1.63
CA VAL A 216 16.38 -11.97 -1.41
C VAL A 216 15.72 -11.98 -0.04
N ASP A 217 16.39 -11.52 0.99
CA ASP A 217 15.89 -11.54 2.37
C ASP A 217 14.70 -10.58 2.51
N VAL A 218 14.80 -9.41 1.87
CA VAL A 218 13.70 -8.46 1.80
C VAL A 218 12.51 -9.00 0.99
N ALA A 219 12.77 -9.74 -0.09
CA ALA A 219 11.71 -10.39 -0.87
C ALA A 219 10.99 -11.48 -0.06
N LEU A 220 11.73 -12.29 0.70
CA LEU A 220 11.18 -13.29 1.63
C LEU A 220 10.40 -12.63 2.78
N ALA A 221 10.86 -11.50 3.30
CA ALA A 221 10.10 -10.75 4.30
C ALA A 221 8.80 -10.14 3.72
N MET A 222 8.74 -9.85 2.41
CA MET A 222 7.53 -9.41 1.73
C MET A 222 6.53 -10.54 1.49
N ASP A 223 7.02 -11.78 1.29
CA ASP A 223 6.20 -12.98 1.08
C ASP A 223 6.93 -14.20 1.63
N GLU A 224 6.59 -14.62 2.84
CA GLU A 224 7.17 -15.78 3.53
C GLU A 224 6.87 -17.11 2.84
N THR A 225 5.95 -17.12 1.87
CA THR A 225 5.62 -18.32 1.07
C THR A 225 6.41 -18.43 -0.23
N LEU A 226 7.34 -17.50 -0.47
CA LEU A 226 8.16 -17.47 -1.68
C LEU A 226 9.25 -18.55 -1.62
N GLU A 227 9.23 -19.47 -2.59
CA GLU A 227 10.16 -20.59 -2.69
C GLU A 227 11.03 -20.47 -3.95
N PRO A 228 12.17 -21.19 -4.03
CA PRO A 228 12.96 -21.28 -5.24
C PRO A 228 12.14 -21.75 -6.45
N SER A 229 12.40 -21.17 -7.61
CA SER A 229 11.65 -21.39 -8.86
C SER A 229 10.17 -20.94 -8.82
N THR A 230 9.79 -20.10 -7.87
CA THR A 230 8.42 -19.55 -7.80
C THR A 230 8.41 -18.03 -7.89
N THR A 231 7.21 -17.48 -8.06
CA THR A 231 6.97 -16.02 -8.00
C THR A 231 6.10 -15.70 -6.80
N SER A 232 6.40 -14.58 -6.15
CA SER A 232 5.64 -14.11 -4.98
C SER A 232 4.15 -13.92 -5.31
N LYS A 233 3.31 -14.21 -4.32
CA LYS A 233 1.86 -13.94 -4.33
C LYS A 233 1.52 -12.50 -3.97
N VAL A 234 2.47 -11.77 -3.38
CA VAL A 234 2.27 -10.41 -2.84
C VAL A 234 2.91 -9.35 -3.72
N VAL A 235 4.16 -9.53 -4.12
CA VAL A 235 4.98 -8.53 -4.84
C VAL A 235 5.46 -9.04 -6.20
N PRO A 236 5.80 -8.16 -7.17
CA PRO A 236 6.18 -8.58 -8.52
C PRO A 236 7.63 -9.09 -8.59
N VAL A 237 7.97 -10.03 -7.73
CA VAL A 237 9.30 -10.66 -7.67
C VAL A 237 9.20 -12.17 -7.69
N GLY A 238 10.31 -12.84 -8.03
CA GLY A 238 10.44 -14.28 -7.98
C GLY A 238 11.83 -14.70 -7.54
N LEU A 239 12.01 -16.00 -7.32
CA LEU A 239 13.32 -16.61 -7.10
C LEU A 239 13.63 -17.60 -8.21
N THR A 240 14.89 -17.60 -8.65
CA THR A 240 15.43 -18.63 -9.53
C THR A 240 15.62 -19.96 -8.78
N LYS A 241 16.00 -21.04 -9.48
CA LYS A 241 16.38 -22.33 -8.87
C LYS A 241 17.49 -22.18 -7.81
N ASP A 242 18.42 -21.27 -8.04
CA ASP A 242 19.56 -21.02 -7.16
C ASP A 242 19.22 -19.98 -6.08
N SER A 243 17.94 -19.75 -5.81
CA SER A 243 17.44 -18.76 -4.83
C SER A 243 17.97 -17.34 -5.06
N LYS A 244 18.26 -16.97 -6.30
CA LYS A 244 18.62 -15.61 -6.67
C LYS A 244 17.37 -14.82 -7.04
N PHE A 245 17.39 -13.53 -6.76
CA PHE A 245 16.32 -12.61 -7.13
C PHE A 245 16.04 -12.66 -8.64
N SER A 246 14.75 -12.71 -8.99
CA SER A 246 14.23 -12.60 -10.35
C SER A 246 13.07 -11.60 -10.32
N GLY A 247 13.26 -10.44 -10.92
CA GLY A 247 12.27 -9.37 -11.01
C GLY A 247 11.65 -9.28 -12.40
#